data_f60bc40dd5f11de2d346822dd14b3490
#
_entry.id   f60bc40dd5f11de2d346822dd14b3490
#
_cell.length_a   1.000
_cell.length_b   1.000
_cell.length_c   1.000
_cell.angle_alpha   90.00
_cell.angle_beta   90.00
_cell.angle_gamma   90.00
#
_symmetry.space_group_name_H-M   'P 1'
#
loop_
_entity.id
_entity.type
_entity.pdbx_description
1 polymer ?
#
loop_
_entity_poly.entity_id
_entity_poly.type
_entity_poly.pdbx_seq_one_letter_code
_entity_poly.pdbx_strand_id
1 'polypeptide(L)'
;EHIDYCGLSVLPMAIDRAVWFALRPNHLEKIRIATTAVGFTSAEFSTLTPIVTGQPGDWVNYVRAAAETILTGNFSVHRTSPPGFDALVDADLPLAMGLSSSSALVVATALALVVTAGMDDLERVCENNPSFRLELADELARGERYVGTSGGGMDQAACLMGCSECAIRVDFDPLAVTPVPVPPDWSFVIAHSGDKAEKSGAAQQVYNRRTEEARRAAQKAWNILGEPECFQMASDEGLRSYEGLLEYTDILEKSKKILDSTSYRRFRHILTEARRVSRAEEAMRAGKLAQFGKLLTASHRSLRDDYEVSTHQLDTMVETALDSGASGARLTGAGLGGSIVAICPVNRIEKVLAGLSDRTPFIVRPSEGATVSLL
;
A
#
# COMPACT_ATOMS: atom_id res chain seq x y z
N GLU A 1 3.91 -2.40 8.51
CA GLU A 1 5.08 -1.93 7.79
C GLU A 1 5.31 -0.43 7.97
N HIS A 2 4.91 0.47 7.10
CA HIS A 2 5.37 1.87 7.12
C HIS A 2 6.89 2.01 6.90
N ILE A 3 7.42 1.19 6.01
CA ILE A 3 8.85 1.19 5.64
C ILE A 3 9.09 1.18 4.13
N ASP A 4 8.04 1.08 3.31
CA ASP A 4 8.09 1.14 1.85
C ASP A 4 8.65 2.47 1.33
N TYR A 5 8.21 3.59 1.88
CA TYR A 5 8.76 4.91 1.55
C TYR A 5 10.21 5.14 2.08
N CYS A 6 10.71 4.22 2.90
CA CYS A 6 12.13 4.16 3.29
C CYS A 6 12.98 3.30 2.34
N GLY A 7 12.40 2.79 1.25
CA GLY A 7 13.06 1.90 0.30
C GLY A 7 13.28 0.48 0.83
N LEU A 8 12.66 0.11 1.95
CA LEU A 8 12.84 -1.19 2.59
C LEU A 8 11.77 -2.17 2.14
N SER A 9 12.16 -3.44 2.02
CA SER A 9 11.30 -4.52 1.57
C SER A 9 10.05 -4.66 2.42
N VAL A 10 8.90 -4.93 1.78
CA VAL A 10 7.60 -5.18 2.40
C VAL A 10 7.00 -6.50 1.92
N LEU A 11 5.96 -6.98 2.61
CA LEU A 11 5.30 -8.26 2.31
C LEU A 11 3.77 -8.06 2.21
N PRO A 12 3.27 -7.32 1.22
CA PRO A 12 1.83 -7.17 0.98
C PRO A 12 1.22 -8.39 0.28
N MET A 13 -0.11 -8.38 0.19
CA MET A 13 -0.89 -9.39 -0.49
C MET A 13 -2.08 -8.72 -1.19
N ALA A 14 -2.25 -8.94 -2.49
CA ALA A 14 -3.52 -8.64 -3.16
C ALA A 14 -4.60 -9.60 -2.64
N ILE A 15 -5.82 -9.11 -2.50
CA ILE A 15 -6.92 -9.88 -1.94
C ILE A 15 -8.05 -10.05 -2.95
N ASP A 16 -8.91 -11.05 -2.71
CA ASP A 16 -10.10 -11.38 -3.50
C ASP A 16 -11.25 -10.36 -3.33
N ARG A 17 -10.90 -9.08 -3.31
CA ARG A 17 -11.81 -7.93 -3.35
C ARG A 17 -11.23 -6.91 -4.32
N ALA A 18 -12.09 -6.29 -5.14
CA ALA A 18 -11.63 -5.50 -6.27
C ALA A 18 -12.41 -4.18 -6.43
N VAL A 19 -11.79 -3.29 -7.20
CA VAL A 19 -12.46 -2.16 -7.86
C VAL A 19 -12.64 -2.53 -9.32
N TRP A 20 -13.86 -2.43 -9.82
CA TRP A 20 -14.27 -2.82 -11.16
C TRP A 20 -14.50 -1.58 -12.03
N PHE A 21 -13.94 -1.61 -13.24
CA PHE A 21 -14.17 -0.60 -14.25
C PHE A 21 -14.87 -1.21 -15.48
N ALA A 22 -16.10 -0.77 -15.75
CA ALA A 22 -16.70 -0.95 -17.08
C ALA A 22 -16.51 0.35 -17.86
N LEU A 23 -15.76 0.30 -18.97
CA LEU A 23 -15.37 1.50 -19.69
C LEU A 23 -15.47 1.33 -21.20
N ARG A 24 -15.54 2.47 -21.90
CA ARG A 24 -15.41 2.56 -23.37
C ARG A 24 -14.61 3.82 -23.74
N PRO A 25 -13.79 3.77 -24.79
CA PRO A 25 -13.20 4.97 -25.36
C PRO A 25 -14.31 5.96 -25.79
N ASN A 26 -14.11 7.25 -25.58
CA ASN A 26 -15.04 8.28 -26.05
C ASN A 26 -14.42 9.17 -27.15
N HIS A 27 -13.14 8.96 -27.49
CA HIS A 27 -12.37 9.71 -28.48
C HIS A 27 -12.40 11.24 -28.26
N LEU A 28 -12.61 11.65 -27.01
CA LEU A 28 -12.57 13.03 -26.54
C LEU A 28 -11.37 13.20 -25.60
N GLU A 29 -10.89 14.40 -25.46
CA GLU A 29 -9.87 14.72 -24.45
C GLU A 29 -10.53 14.93 -23.08
N LYS A 30 -11.31 13.92 -22.64
CA LYS A 30 -12.10 13.95 -21.41
C LYS A 30 -12.25 12.58 -20.79
N ILE A 31 -12.21 12.53 -19.46
CA ILE A 31 -12.68 11.41 -18.68
C ILE A 31 -14.04 11.76 -18.08
N ARG A 32 -15.03 10.90 -18.31
CA ARG A 32 -16.33 10.91 -17.64
C ARG A 32 -16.44 9.65 -16.79
N ILE A 33 -16.63 9.83 -15.50
CA ILE A 33 -16.61 8.73 -14.55
C ILE A 33 -17.79 8.83 -13.57
N ALA A 34 -18.45 7.71 -13.36
CA ALA A 34 -19.50 7.55 -12.37
C ALA A 34 -19.23 6.32 -11.51
N THR A 35 -19.85 6.23 -10.35
CA THR A 35 -19.74 5.06 -9.46
C THR A 35 -21.11 4.65 -8.95
N THR A 36 -21.27 3.36 -8.67
CA THR A 36 -22.45 2.79 -7.99
C THR A 36 -22.42 3.04 -6.48
N ALA A 37 -21.25 3.45 -5.93
CA ALA A 37 -21.09 3.70 -4.50
C ALA A 37 -21.92 4.89 -4.03
N VAL A 38 -22.74 4.68 -3.00
CA VAL A 38 -23.63 5.71 -2.43
C VAL A 38 -22.82 6.84 -1.79
N GLY A 39 -23.21 8.08 -2.06
CA GLY A 39 -22.58 9.28 -1.49
C GLY A 39 -21.46 9.88 -2.35
N PHE A 40 -21.15 9.26 -3.50
CA PHE A 40 -20.19 9.78 -4.45
C PHE A 40 -20.89 10.28 -5.72
N THR A 41 -20.44 11.43 -6.24
CA THR A 41 -21.01 12.03 -7.45
C THR A 41 -20.19 11.68 -8.68
N SER A 42 -20.84 11.64 -9.85
CA SER A 42 -20.16 11.54 -11.14
C SER A 42 -19.31 12.78 -11.40
N ALA A 43 -18.28 12.62 -12.21
CA ALA A 43 -17.40 13.72 -12.60
C ALA A 43 -17.02 13.67 -14.08
N GLU A 44 -16.72 14.84 -14.62
CA GLU A 44 -16.09 15.03 -15.93
C GLU A 44 -14.90 15.97 -15.78
N PHE A 45 -13.79 15.67 -16.42
CA PHE A 45 -12.64 16.58 -16.50
C PHE A 45 -11.84 16.34 -17.79
N SER A 46 -11.08 17.36 -18.20
CA SER A 46 -10.21 17.28 -19.37
C SER A 46 -8.94 16.49 -19.07
N THR A 47 -8.44 15.74 -20.07
CA THR A 47 -7.15 15.05 -20.04
C THR A 47 -6.01 15.88 -20.62
N LEU A 48 -6.26 17.14 -20.96
CA LEU A 48 -5.20 18.10 -21.30
C LEU A 48 -4.35 18.40 -20.06
N THR A 49 -3.06 18.16 -20.17
CA THR A 49 -2.09 18.37 -19.08
C THR A 49 -1.63 19.83 -19.03
N PRO A 50 -1.35 20.42 -17.85
CA PRO A 50 -1.46 19.78 -16.53
C PRO A 50 -2.92 19.63 -16.07
N ILE A 51 -3.24 18.45 -15.52
CA ILE A 51 -4.57 18.18 -14.96
C ILE A 51 -4.65 18.81 -13.55
N VAL A 52 -5.60 19.69 -13.35
CA VAL A 52 -5.77 20.41 -12.08
C VAL A 52 -6.47 19.52 -11.04
N THR A 53 -5.97 19.53 -9.80
CA THR A 53 -6.62 18.84 -8.67
C THR A 53 -7.98 19.45 -8.38
N GLY A 54 -8.94 18.61 -7.99
CA GLY A 54 -10.22 19.04 -7.42
C GLY A 54 -10.09 19.42 -5.94
N GLN A 55 -11.24 19.58 -5.27
CA GLN A 55 -11.27 19.88 -3.85
C GLN A 55 -10.55 18.76 -3.04
N PRO A 56 -9.88 19.11 -1.93
CA PRO A 56 -9.30 18.09 -1.04
C PRO A 56 -10.36 17.09 -0.56
N GLY A 57 -10.05 15.81 -0.59
CA GLY A 57 -10.99 14.73 -0.24
C GLY A 57 -11.90 14.27 -1.39
N ASP A 58 -11.89 14.93 -2.55
CA ASP A 58 -12.61 14.46 -3.74
C ASP A 58 -11.99 13.13 -4.23
N TRP A 59 -12.80 12.07 -4.30
CA TRP A 59 -12.39 10.76 -4.77
C TRP A 59 -11.83 10.78 -6.21
N VAL A 60 -12.31 11.71 -7.02
CA VAL A 60 -11.86 11.88 -8.41
C VAL A 60 -10.41 12.37 -8.48
N ASN A 61 -9.84 12.90 -7.41
CA ASN A 61 -8.43 13.28 -7.40
C ASN A 61 -7.49 12.08 -7.58
N TYR A 62 -7.88 10.88 -7.19
CA TYR A 62 -7.13 9.65 -7.48
C TYR A 62 -7.16 9.30 -8.98
N VAL A 63 -8.30 9.54 -9.63
CA VAL A 63 -8.46 9.38 -11.08
C VAL A 63 -7.61 10.44 -11.82
N ARG A 64 -7.65 11.69 -11.35
CA ARG A 64 -6.82 12.78 -11.91
C ARG A 64 -5.33 12.52 -11.74
N ALA A 65 -4.92 12.00 -10.59
CA ALA A 65 -3.53 11.64 -10.30
C ALA A 65 -3.01 10.58 -11.28
N ALA A 66 -3.77 9.51 -11.49
CA ALA A 66 -3.43 8.48 -12.46
C ALA A 66 -3.37 9.04 -13.89
N ALA A 67 -4.33 9.88 -14.26
CA ALA A 67 -4.36 10.50 -15.58
C ALA A 67 -3.17 11.43 -15.80
N GLU A 68 -2.86 12.32 -14.86
CA GLU A 68 -1.68 13.20 -14.94
C GLU A 68 -0.40 12.36 -15.07
N THR A 69 -0.22 11.35 -14.22
CA THR A 69 0.97 10.50 -14.23
C THR A 69 1.16 9.79 -15.58
N ILE A 70 0.12 9.14 -16.11
CA ILE A 70 0.21 8.41 -17.38
C ILE A 70 0.39 9.34 -18.57
N LEU A 71 -0.25 10.50 -18.55
CA LEU A 71 -0.25 11.42 -19.69
C LEU A 71 0.98 12.34 -19.75
N THR A 72 1.69 12.52 -18.64
CA THR A 72 2.92 13.33 -18.56
C THR A 72 4.19 12.50 -18.37
N GLY A 73 4.06 11.26 -17.89
CA GLY A 73 5.16 10.35 -17.59
C GLY A 73 5.67 9.56 -18.81
N ASN A 74 6.38 8.49 -18.54
CA ASN A 74 7.03 7.65 -19.54
C ASN A 74 6.05 7.01 -20.56
N PHE A 75 4.80 6.79 -20.15
CA PHE A 75 3.74 6.24 -21.02
C PHE A 75 3.16 7.25 -22.01
N SER A 76 3.40 8.54 -21.83
CA SER A 76 2.81 9.60 -22.68
C SER A 76 3.21 9.52 -24.15
N VAL A 77 4.38 9.00 -24.44
CA VAL A 77 4.96 8.93 -25.81
C VAL A 77 4.32 7.84 -26.69
N HIS A 78 3.60 6.92 -26.09
CA HIS A 78 3.00 5.77 -26.79
C HIS A 78 1.54 5.98 -27.23
N ARG A 79 1.03 7.22 -27.10
CA ARG A 79 -0.37 7.52 -27.45
C ARG A 79 -0.58 7.63 -28.96
N THR A 80 -1.62 6.97 -29.45
CA THR A 80 -2.03 7.02 -30.84
C THR A 80 -3.35 7.77 -31.07
N SER A 81 -4.11 8.07 -30.01
CA SER A 81 -5.39 8.77 -30.05
C SER A 81 -5.56 9.74 -28.85
N PRO A 82 -6.50 10.70 -28.93
CA PRO A 82 -6.84 11.52 -27.78
C PRO A 82 -7.24 10.65 -26.58
N PRO A 83 -6.61 10.84 -25.41
CA PRO A 83 -6.89 10.03 -24.24
C PRO A 83 -8.23 10.43 -23.63
N GLY A 84 -9.20 9.53 -23.62
CA GLY A 84 -10.48 9.77 -22.98
C GLY A 84 -11.38 8.55 -22.98
N PHE A 85 -12.16 8.41 -21.90
CA PHE A 85 -13.10 7.31 -21.74
C PHE A 85 -14.33 7.70 -20.91
N ASP A 86 -15.41 6.96 -21.11
CA ASP A 86 -16.54 6.94 -20.19
C ASP A 86 -16.44 5.69 -19.34
N ALA A 87 -16.53 5.80 -18.02
CA ALA A 87 -16.42 4.67 -17.10
C ALA A 87 -17.50 4.65 -16.02
N LEU A 88 -17.93 3.43 -15.70
CA LEU A 88 -18.69 3.13 -14.49
C LEU A 88 -17.80 2.31 -13.55
N VAL A 89 -17.69 2.77 -12.31
CA VAL A 89 -16.89 2.14 -11.25
C VAL A 89 -17.81 1.46 -10.25
N ASP A 90 -17.50 0.23 -9.95
CA ASP A 90 -18.11 -0.53 -8.84
C ASP A 90 -17.00 -1.14 -7.97
N ALA A 91 -17.30 -1.53 -6.72
CA ALA A 91 -16.34 -2.14 -5.84
C ALA A 91 -17.00 -3.06 -4.82
N ASP A 92 -16.45 -4.25 -4.65
CA ASP A 92 -16.70 -5.09 -3.46
C ASP A 92 -15.57 -4.93 -2.42
N LEU A 93 -14.55 -4.15 -2.73
CA LEU A 93 -13.52 -3.71 -1.80
C LEU A 93 -14.08 -2.59 -0.91
N PRO A 94 -14.12 -2.77 0.41
CA PRO A 94 -14.66 -1.76 1.32
C PRO A 94 -13.90 -0.43 1.23
N LEU A 95 -14.64 0.66 1.04
CA LEU A 95 -14.07 2.00 0.85
C LEU A 95 -13.61 2.61 2.17
N ALA A 96 -12.47 3.31 2.16
CA ALA A 96 -11.88 4.02 3.30
C ALA A 96 -11.64 3.13 4.54
N MET A 97 -11.44 1.82 4.34
CA MET A 97 -11.18 0.85 5.40
C MET A 97 -9.70 0.47 5.57
N GLY A 98 -8.77 1.19 4.94
CA GLY A 98 -7.32 0.88 5.03
C GLY A 98 -6.90 -0.34 4.20
N LEU A 99 -7.67 -0.69 3.15
CA LEU A 99 -7.40 -1.78 2.22
C LEU A 99 -6.99 -1.26 0.83
N SER A 100 -6.38 -0.10 0.76
CA SER A 100 -5.80 0.49 -0.47
C SER A 100 -6.77 0.65 -1.65
N SER A 101 -8.07 0.91 -1.36
CA SER A 101 -9.08 1.15 -2.41
C SER A 101 -8.73 2.34 -3.30
N SER A 102 -8.04 3.34 -2.79
CA SER A 102 -7.53 4.48 -3.58
C SER A 102 -6.46 4.04 -4.58
N SER A 103 -5.53 3.19 -4.18
CA SER A 103 -4.47 2.70 -5.08
C SER A 103 -5.04 1.72 -6.12
N ALA A 104 -6.04 0.91 -5.76
CA ALA A 104 -6.77 0.10 -6.71
C ALA A 104 -7.50 0.97 -7.78
N LEU A 105 -8.10 2.09 -7.36
CA LEU A 105 -8.72 3.05 -8.27
C LEU A 105 -7.69 3.74 -9.19
N VAL A 106 -6.52 4.13 -8.65
CA VAL A 106 -5.40 4.69 -9.42
C VAL A 106 -4.92 3.71 -10.48
N VAL A 107 -4.68 2.44 -10.10
CA VAL A 107 -4.22 1.39 -11.01
C VAL A 107 -5.26 1.11 -12.09
N ALA A 108 -6.54 0.96 -11.73
CA ALA A 108 -7.60 0.74 -12.72
C ALA A 108 -7.73 1.89 -13.73
N THR A 109 -7.59 3.14 -13.26
CA THR A 109 -7.60 4.32 -14.13
C THR A 109 -6.39 4.34 -15.09
N ALA A 110 -5.20 4.01 -14.58
CA ALA A 110 -4.00 3.95 -15.40
C ALA A 110 -4.13 2.90 -16.52
N LEU A 111 -4.58 1.70 -16.17
CA LEU A 111 -4.83 0.63 -17.14
C LEU A 111 -5.91 1.05 -18.16
N ALA A 112 -6.98 1.72 -17.72
CA ALA A 112 -8.02 2.25 -18.59
C ALA A 112 -7.45 3.26 -19.62
N LEU A 113 -6.54 4.13 -19.20
CA LEU A 113 -5.90 5.09 -20.11
C LEU A 113 -4.98 4.41 -21.10
N VAL A 114 -4.17 3.45 -20.69
CA VAL A 114 -3.31 2.68 -21.59
C VAL A 114 -4.14 1.99 -22.67
N VAL A 115 -5.24 1.36 -22.30
CA VAL A 115 -6.15 0.65 -23.22
C VAL A 115 -6.85 1.61 -24.17
N THR A 116 -7.39 2.73 -23.66
CA THR A 116 -8.26 3.63 -24.46
C THR A 116 -7.49 4.65 -25.28
N ALA A 117 -6.27 4.98 -24.92
CA ALA A 117 -5.39 5.85 -25.70
C ALA A 117 -4.75 5.12 -26.90
N GLY A 118 -5.01 3.84 -27.08
CA GLY A 118 -4.44 3.03 -28.17
C GLY A 118 -2.92 2.98 -28.08
N MET A 119 -2.38 2.86 -26.88
CA MET A 119 -0.93 2.73 -26.68
C MET A 119 -0.43 1.40 -27.25
N ASP A 120 0.79 1.36 -27.76
CA ASP A 120 1.43 0.14 -28.27
C ASP A 120 1.58 -0.97 -27.23
N ASP A 121 1.32 -0.64 -25.96
CA ASP A 121 1.40 -1.54 -24.83
C ASP A 121 0.13 -2.39 -24.56
N LEU A 122 -0.89 -2.30 -25.42
CA LEU A 122 -2.16 -3.00 -25.19
C LEU A 122 -1.99 -4.53 -25.04
N GLU A 123 -1.18 -5.17 -25.89
CA GLU A 123 -0.86 -6.58 -25.75
C GLU A 123 -0.19 -6.87 -24.40
N ARG A 124 0.80 -6.05 -24.02
CA ARG A 124 1.52 -6.19 -22.74
C ARG A 124 0.58 -6.08 -21.55
N VAL A 125 -0.43 -5.22 -21.62
CA VAL A 125 -1.46 -5.06 -20.57
C VAL A 125 -2.34 -6.30 -20.49
N CYS A 126 -2.89 -6.76 -21.64
CA CYS A 126 -3.78 -7.92 -21.70
C CYS A 126 -3.06 -9.24 -21.35
N GLU A 127 -1.78 -9.37 -21.71
CA GLU A 127 -0.96 -10.53 -21.40
C GLU A 127 -0.37 -10.51 -19.99
N ASN A 128 -0.71 -9.51 -19.15
CA ASN A 128 -0.18 -9.34 -17.82
C ASN A 128 1.36 -9.32 -17.73
N ASN A 129 2.01 -8.66 -18.70
CA ASN A 129 3.46 -8.62 -18.82
C ASN A 129 4.12 -8.08 -17.54
N PRO A 130 5.00 -8.84 -16.87
CA PRO A 130 5.57 -8.44 -15.58
C PRO A 130 6.43 -7.17 -15.65
N SER A 131 7.22 -6.97 -16.72
CA SER A 131 8.06 -5.77 -16.87
C SER A 131 7.21 -4.52 -17.01
N PHE A 132 6.16 -4.58 -17.85
CA PHE A 132 5.21 -3.48 -18.00
C PHE A 132 4.55 -3.12 -16.67
N ARG A 133 4.14 -4.13 -15.90
CA ARG A 133 3.48 -3.93 -14.60
C ARG A 133 4.40 -3.32 -13.56
N LEU A 134 5.68 -3.70 -13.55
CA LEU A 134 6.69 -3.09 -12.66
C LEU A 134 6.95 -1.64 -13.04
N GLU A 135 7.13 -1.34 -14.33
CA GLU A 135 7.28 0.03 -14.83
C GLU A 135 6.07 0.89 -14.45
N LEU A 136 4.86 0.36 -14.61
CA LEU A 136 3.63 1.05 -14.26
C LEU A 136 3.51 1.26 -12.75
N ALA A 137 3.88 0.28 -11.91
CA ALA A 137 3.85 0.40 -10.45
C ALA A 137 4.78 1.52 -9.96
N ASP A 138 6.01 1.59 -10.50
CA ASP A 138 7.00 2.61 -10.17
C ASP A 138 6.53 4.02 -10.58
N GLU A 139 5.96 4.15 -11.78
CA GLU A 139 5.42 5.42 -12.26
C GLU A 139 4.24 5.90 -11.40
N LEU A 140 3.30 5.00 -11.05
CA LEU A 140 2.15 5.35 -10.22
C LEU A 140 2.52 5.66 -8.77
N ALA A 141 3.56 5.03 -8.22
CA ALA A 141 4.09 5.37 -6.91
C ALA A 141 4.56 6.83 -6.85
N ARG A 142 5.25 7.30 -7.90
CA ARG A 142 5.64 8.71 -8.02
C ARG A 142 4.43 9.65 -8.16
N GLY A 143 3.37 9.18 -8.80
CA GLY A 143 2.13 9.94 -9.02
C GLY A 143 1.31 10.19 -7.75
N GLU A 144 1.49 9.45 -6.66
CA GLU A 144 0.78 9.70 -5.39
C GLU A 144 1.04 11.10 -4.80
N ARG A 145 2.16 11.72 -5.14
CA ARG A 145 2.47 13.10 -4.74
C ARG A 145 1.44 14.11 -5.27
N TYR A 146 0.78 13.81 -6.38
CA TYR A 146 -0.29 14.64 -6.93
C TYR A 146 -1.47 14.82 -5.95
N VAL A 147 -1.80 13.78 -5.19
CA VAL A 147 -2.83 13.84 -4.12
C VAL A 147 -2.25 14.25 -2.76
N GLY A 148 -0.98 14.63 -2.71
CA GLY A 148 -0.30 15.12 -1.51
C GLY A 148 0.12 14.04 -0.52
N THR A 149 0.20 12.77 -0.95
CA THR A 149 0.65 11.64 -0.11
C THR A 149 2.06 11.24 -0.52
N SER A 150 2.96 11.07 0.46
CA SER A 150 4.32 10.59 0.24
C SER A 150 4.37 9.06 0.48
N GLY A 151 3.75 8.28 -0.40
CA GLY A 151 3.75 6.81 -0.35
C GLY A 151 5.03 6.21 -0.96
N GLY A 152 5.33 4.95 -0.63
CA GLY A 152 6.50 4.21 -1.16
C GLY A 152 6.20 3.32 -2.36
N GLY A 153 4.93 3.09 -2.72
CA GLY A 153 4.54 2.28 -3.88
C GLY A 153 4.15 0.84 -3.56
N MET A 154 4.12 0.45 -2.30
CA MET A 154 3.70 -0.90 -1.88
C MET A 154 2.31 -1.27 -2.41
N ASP A 155 1.36 -0.34 -2.31
CA ASP A 155 -0.04 -0.57 -2.69
C ASP A 155 -0.18 -0.76 -4.20
N GLN A 156 0.51 0.04 -5.02
CA GLN A 156 0.51 -0.07 -6.48
C GLN A 156 1.16 -1.38 -6.93
N ALA A 157 2.29 -1.74 -6.33
CA ALA A 157 2.94 -3.02 -6.60
C ALA A 157 2.02 -4.19 -6.22
N ALA A 158 1.33 -4.15 -5.08
CA ALA A 158 0.39 -5.19 -4.69
C ALA A 158 -0.79 -5.29 -5.68
N CYS A 159 -1.38 -4.16 -6.09
CA CYS A 159 -2.49 -4.14 -7.04
C CYS A 159 -2.11 -4.68 -8.43
N LEU A 160 -0.88 -4.42 -8.90
CA LEU A 160 -0.44 -4.82 -10.24
C LEU A 160 0.20 -6.22 -10.28
N MET A 161 0.97 -6.57 -9.26
CA MET A 161 1.82 -7.76 -9.22
C MET A 161 1.30 -8.86 -8.30
N GLY A 162 0.11 -8.70 -7.74
CA GLY A 162 -0.54 -9.73 -6.92
C GLY A 162 -0.55 -11.08 -7.61
N CYS A 163 -0.49 -12.15 -6.85
CA CYS A 163 -0.39 -13.53 -7.33
C CYS A 163 -1.35 -14.42 -6.56
N SER A 164 -2.06 -15.29 -7.26
CA SER A 164 -2.93 -16.28 -6.64
C SER A 164 -2.17 -17.13 -5.63
N GLU A 165 -2.76 -17.37 -4.47
CA GLU A 165 -2.20 -18.18 -3.38
C GLU A 165 -0.87 -17.65 -2.81
N CYS A 166 -0.45 -16.43 -3.13
CA CYS A 166 0.80 -15.83 -2.69
C CYS A 166 0.58 -14.46 -2.01
N ALA A 167 1.38 -14.17 -0.99
CA ALA A 167 1.82 -12.81 -0.72
C ALA A 167 2.95 -12.46 -1.70
N ILE A 168 3.34 -11.20 -1.77
CA ILE A 168 4.48 -10.78 -2.58
C ILE A 168 5.49 -10.04 -1.71
N ARG A 169 6.77 -10.37 -1.86
CA ARG A 169 7.84 -9.51 -1.37
C ARG A 169 8.09 -8.43 -2.42
N VAL A 170 8.09 -7.19 -1.98
CA VAL A 170 8.41 -6.03 -2.82
C VAL A 170 9.69 -5.41 -2.32
N ASP A 171 10.69 -5.33 -3.16
CA ASP A 171 11.95 -4.61 -2.97
C ASP A 171 11.93 -3.34 -3.84
N PHE A 172 12.48 -2.21 -3.38
CA PHE A 172 12.25 -0.90 -4.02
C PHE A 172 13.47 -0.32 -4.74
N ASP A 173 14.64 -0.89 -4.61
CA ASP A 173 15.85 -0.37 -5.26
C ASP A 173 16.76 -1.50 -5.80
N PRO A 174 16.58 -1.92 -7.06
CA PRO A 174 15.49 -1.57 -7.99
C PRO A 174 14.14 -2.19 -7.58
N LEU A 175 13.03 -1.64 -8.10
CA LEU A 175 11.71 -2.23 -7.85
C LEU A 175 11.66 -3.67 -8.39
N ALA A 176 11.45 -4.61 -7.50
CA ALA A 176 11.35 -6.04 -7.80
C ALA A 176 10.27 -6.70 -6.96
N VAL A 177 9.62 -7.71 -7.52
CA VAL A 177 8.55 -8.45 -6.84
C VAL A 177 8.85 -9.95 -6.90
N THR A 178 8.79 -10.59 -5.73
CA THR A 178 9.00 -12.04 -5.60
C THR A 178 7.77 -12.67 -4.93
N PRO A 179 7.10 -13.66 -5.57
CA PRO A 179 6.00 -14.38 -4.94
C PRO A 179 6.46 -15.17 -3.69
N VAL A 180 5.63 -15.12 -2.67
CA VAL A 180 5.82 -15.85 -1.40
C VAL A 180 4.58 -16.69 -1.16
N PRO A 181 4.62 -18.01 -1.42
CA PRO A 181 3.46 -18.88 -1.27
C PRO A 181 2.87 -18.81 0.13
N VAL A 182 1.55 -18.64 0.21
CA VAL A 182 0.80 -18.71 1.46
C VAL A 182 0.37 -20.14 1.72
N PRO A 183 0.69 -20.72 2.88
CA PRO A 183 0.25 -22.07 3.21
C PRO A 183 -1.29 -22.19 3.17
N PRO A 184 -1.84 -23.27 2.55
CA PRO A 184 -3.28 -23.40 2.29
C PRO A 184 -4.15 -23.57 3.56
N ASP A 185 -3.53 -23.93 4.67
CA ASP A 185 -4.17 -24.06 5.98
C ASP A 185 -4.22 -22.74 6.76
N TRP A 186 -3.71 -21.63 6.19
CA TRP A 186 -3.76 -20.31 6.77
C TRP A 186 -5.00 -19.54 6.28
N SER A 187 -5.59 -18.75 7.16
CA SER A 187 -6.72 -17.89 6.84
C SER A 187 -6.50 -16.49 7.36
N PHE A 188 -6.86 -15.52 6.51
CA PHE A 188 -6.81 -14.09 6.86
C PHE A 188 -8.22 -13.57 7.08
N VAL A 189 -8.40 -12.88 8.20
CA VAL A 189 -9.66 -12.22 8.57
C VAL A 189 -9.39 -10.73 8.67
N ILE A 190 -10.17 -9.95 7.95
CA ILE A 190 -10.19 -8.49 8.04
C ILE A 190 -11.37 -8.09 8.92
N ALA A 191 -11.19 -7.09 9.78
CA ALA A 191 -12.26 -6.47 10.53
C ALA A 191 -12.04 -4.96 10.63
N HIS A 192 -13.12 -4.17 10.56
CA HIS A 192 -13.06 -2.71 10.49
C HIS A 192 -13.30 -2.07 11.86
N SER A 193 -12.52 -1.04 12.22
CA SER A 193 -12.60 -0.36 13.51
C SER A 193 -13.88 0.47 13.71
N GLY A 194 -14.57 0.81 12.64
CA GLY A 194 -15.65 1.80 12.64
C GLY A 194 -15.16 3.21 12.31
N ASP A 195 -13.87 3.47 12.48
CA ASP A 195 -13.24 4.75 12.17
C ASP A 195 -12.71 4.75 10.74
N LYS A 196 -13.07 5.75 9.95
CA LYS A 196 -12.57 5.87 8.56
C LYS A 196 -11.06 6.12 8.56
N ALA A 197 -10.34 5.31 7.80
CA ALA A 197 -8.93 5.57 7.47
C ALA A 197 -8.84 6.56 6.28
N GLU A 198 -9.22 7.79 6.50
CA GLU A 198 -9.14 8.80 5.44
C GLU A 198 -7.67 9.21 5.24
N LYS A 199 -7.08 8.85 4.08
CA LYS A 199 -5.77 9.39 3.64
C LYS A 199 -5.85 10.89 3.24
N SER A 200 -6.91 11.60 3.64
CA SER A 200 -7.14 13.03 3.41
C SER A 200 -7.20 13.78 4.76
N GLY A 201 -6.89 15.07 4.75
CA GLY A 201 -6.99 15.91 5.94
C GLY A 201 -6.00 15.56 7.04
N ALA A 202 -6.48 15.37 8.28
CA ALA A 202 -5.63 15.19 9.46
C ALA A 202 -4.78 13.90 9.42
N ALA A 203 -5.32 12.79 8.92
CA ALA A 203 -4.60 11.53 8.81
C ALA A 203 -3.44 11.62 7.79
N GLN A 204 -3.64 12.29 6.66
CA GLN A 204 -2.58 12.58 5.68
C GLN A 204 -1.44 13.40 6.30
N GLN A 205 -1.77 14.41 7.09
CA GLN A 205 -0.76 15.22 7.79
C GLN A 205 0.05 14.38 8.77
N VAL A 206 -0.58 13.45 9.50
CA VAL A 206 0.13 12.53 10.40
C VAL A 206 1.02 11.59 9.59
N TYR A 207 0.51 11.01 8.51
CA TYR A 207 1.29 10.13 7.63
C TYR A 207 2.54 10.83 7.09
N ASN A 208 2.38 12.02 6.47
CA ASN A 208 3.50 12.80 5.94
C ASN A 208 4.49 13.23 7.04
N ARG A 209 3.98 13.53 8.25
CA ARG A 209 4.84 13.81 9.42
C ARG A 209 5.68 12.59 9.78
N ARG A 210 5.14 11.37 9.74
CA ARG A 210 5.90 10.14 10.02
C ARG A 210 7.00 9.92 9.01
N THR A 211 6.74 10.17 7.72
CA THR A 211 7.75 10.11 6.66
C THR A 211 8.88 11.12 6.93
N GLU A 212 8.55 12.36 7.31
CA GLU A 212 9.57 13.37 7.63
C GLU A 212 10.34 13.05 8.93
N GLU A 213 9.68 12.52 9.96
CA GLU A 213 10.34 12.06 11.18
C GLU A 213 11.32 10.91 10.89
N ALA A 214 10.93 9.97 10.00
CA ALA A 214 11.79 8.90 9.51
C ALA A 214 13.03 9.46 8.79
N ARG A 215 12.83 10.38 7.85
CA ARG A 215 13.92 11.04 7.11
C ARG A 215 14.94 11.69 8.05
N ARG A 216 14.47 12.46 9.02
CA ARG A 216 15.35 13.12 10.01
C ARG A 216 16.08 12.11 10.88
N ALA A 217 15.45 10.99 11.22
CA ALA A 217 16.09 9.94 12.00
C ALA A 217 17.22 9.26 11.23
N ALA A 218 17.03 8.97 9.93
CA ALA A 218 18.09 8.45 9.05
C ALA A 218 19.27 9.41 8.95
N GLN A 219 19.00 10.69 8.69
CA GLN A 219 20.05 11.72 8.60
C GLN A 219 20.91 11.77 9.88
N LYS A 220 20.27 11.78 11.04
CA LYS A 220 20.97 11.78 12.34
C LYS A 220 21.77 10.49 12.54
N ALA A 221 21.24 9.33 12.11
CA ALA A 221 21.94 8.06 12.24
C ALA A 221 23.23 8.01 11.41
N TRP A 222 23.20 8.48 10.17
CA TRP A 222 24.38 8.59 9.32
C TRP A 222 25.43 9.58 9.88
N ASN A 223 24.99 10.69 10.46
CA ASN A 223 25.88 11.61 11.18
C ASN A 223 26.55 10.95 12.39
N ILE A 224 25.85 10.07 13.11
CA ILE A 224 26.40 9.31 14.24
C ILE A 224 27.49 8.33 13.79
N LEU A 225 27.35 7.77 12.58
CA LEU A 225 28.33 6.87 11.98
C LEU A 225 29.55 7.63 11.42
N GLY A 226 29.46 8.95 11.25
CA GLY A 226 30.49 9.76 10.60
C GLY A 226 30.45 9.71 9.07
N GLU A 227 29.34 9.28 8.51
CA GLU A 227 29.12 9.06 7.06
C GLU A 227 27.89 9.86 6.55
N PRO A 228 27.83 11.21 6.76
CA PRO A 228 26.69 12.01 6.37
C PRO A 228 26.45 12.02 4.84
N GLU A 229 27.44 11.78 4.04
CA GLU A 229 27.35 11.67 2.58
C GLU A 229 26.47 10.49 2.14
N CYS A 230 26.43 9.40 2.88
CA CYS A 230 25.56 8.26 2.56
C CYS A 230 24.08 8.65 2.57
N PHE A 231 23.68 9.57 3.43
CA PHE A 231 22.33 10.14 3.42
C PHE A 231 22.10 11.03 2.20
N GLN A 232 23.09 11.85 1.82
CA GLN A 232 22.98 12.78 0.69
C GLN A 232 22.96 12.07 -0.67
N MET A 233 23.61 10.92 -0.78
CA MET A 233 23.67 10.11 -2.00
C MET A 233 22.40 9.31 -2.24
N ALA A 234 21.59 9.09 -1.20
CA ALA A 234 20.37 8.31 -1.31
C ALA A 234 19.26 9.11 -2.03
N SER A 235 18.45 8.41 -2.83
CA SER A 235 17.28 8.99 -3.50
C SER A 235 16.16 9.34 -2.51
N ASP A 236 15.11 10.01 -3.00
CA ASP A 236 13.92 10.35 -2.23
C ASP A 236 14.24 11.05 -0.90
N GLU A 237 15.00 12.16 -1.01
CA GLU A 237 15.39 12.98 0.15
C GLU A 237 16.12 12.20 1.25
N GLY A 238 16.86 11.16 0.88
CA GLY A 238 17.65 10.33 1.79
C GLY A 238 16.86 9.24 2.53
N LEU A 239 15.57 9.04 2.23
CA LEU A 239 14.78 7.97 2.86
C LEU A 239 15.30 6.58 2.53
N ARG A 240 15.76 6.33 1.30
CA ARG A 240 16.35 5.05 0.87
C ARG A 240 17.69 4.73 1.51
N SER A 241 18.27 5.63 2.28
CA SER A 241 19.49 5.39 3.04
C SER A 241 19.34 4.39 4.19
N TYR A 242 18.12 3.98 4.51
CA TYR A 242 17.86 3.01 5.58
C TYR A 242 18.43 1.62 5.29
N GLU A 243 18.50 1.21 4.03
CA GLU A 243 19.06 -0.10 3.67
C GLU A 243 20.52 -0.24 4.15
N GLY A 244 21.37 0.74 3.86
CA GLY A 244 22.74 0.74 4.37
C GLY A 244 22.83 0.74 5.90
N LEU A 245 21.89 1.37 6.60
CA LEU A 245 21.84 1.36 8.07
C LEU A 245 21.56 -0.02 8.68
N LEU A 246 20.95 -0.94 7.93
CA LEU A 246 20.71 -2.31 8.39
C LEU A 246 21.99 -3.13 8.58
N GLU A 247 23.08 -2.76 7.93
CA GLU A 247 24.39 -3.42 8.02
C GLU A 247 25.06 -3.18 9.39
N TYR A 248 24.72 -2.09 10.07
CA TYR A 248 25.31 -1.73 11.35
C TYR A 248 24.53 -2.38 12.50
N THR A 249 25.06 -3.44 13.07
CA THR A 249 24.38 -4.24 14.11
C THR A 249 24.15 -3.48 15.41
N ASP A 250 25.01 -2.50 15.75
CA ASP A 250 24.98 -1.71 16.97
C ASP A 250 24.32 -0.33 16.82
N ILE A 251 23.81 -0.01 15.63
CA ILE A 251 23.26 1.32 15.33
C ILE A 251 22.10 1.70 16.26
N LEU A 252 21.25 0.75 16.65
CA LEU A 252 20.16 1.01 17.58
C LEU A 252 20.68 1.44 18.97
N GLU A 253 21.72 0.80 19.48
CA GLU A 253 22.31 1.16 20.79
C GLU A 253 23.02 2.52 20.73
N LYS A 254 23.73 2.80 19.65
CA LYS A 254 24.37 4.11 19.42
C LYS A 254 23.32 5.21 19.32
N SER A 255 22.29 4.99 18.52
CA SER A 255 21.23 5.97 18.26
C SER A 255 20.40 6.27 19.51
N LYS A 256 20.16 5.29 20.39
CA LYS A 256 19.43 5.47 21.65
C LYS A 256 20.05 6.52 22.57
N LYS A 257 21.35 6.72 22.52
CA LYS A 257 22.09 7.68 23.38
C LYS A 257 22.06 9.12 22.80
N ILE A 258 21.77 9.29 21.53
CA ILE A 258 21.97 10.54 20.79
C ILE A 258 20.68 11.09 20.21
N LEU A 259 19.80 10.22 19.72
CA LEU A 259 18.49 10.63 19.20
C LEU A 259 17.57 11.06 20.35
N ASP A 260 16.76 12.08 20.12
CA ASP A 260 15.63 12.36 20.99
C ASP A 260 14.64 11.17 21.00
N SER A 261 13.79 11.11 22.03
CA SER A 261 12.88 9.98 22.22
C SER A 261 11.99 9.69 21.03
N THR A 262 11.46 10.71 20.35
CA THR A 262 10.59 10.54 19.18
C THR A 262 11.38 10.01 18.00
N SER A 263 12.49 10.65 17.64
CA SER A 263 13.36 10.19 16.55
C SER A 263 13.84 8.75 16.76
N TYR A 264 14.21 8.41 18.01
CA TYR A 264 14.65 7.05 18.33
C TYR A 264 13.53 6.02 18.14
N ARG A 265 12.31 6.31 18.57
CA ARG A 265 11.17 5.39 18.40
C ARG A 265 10.88 5.15 16.90
N ARG A 266 10.83 6.22 16.07
CA ARG A 266 10.64 6.07 14.62
C ARG A 266 11.75 5.21 13.99
N PHE A 267 12.99 5.53 14.32
CA PHE A 267 14.17 4.79 13.86
C PHE A 267 14.12 3.32 14.26
N ARG A 268 13.80 3.04 15.54
CA ARG A 268 13.66 1.68 16.06
C ARG A 268 12.57 0.91 15.31
N HIS A 269 11.39 1.53 15.09
CA HIS A 269 10.33 0.90 14.30
C HIS A 269 10.86 0.45 12.96
N ILE A 270 11.42 1.35 12.16
CA ILE A 270 11.84 1.09 10.77
C ILE A 270 12.86 -0.05 10.72
N LEU A 271 13.94 0.02 11.48
CA LEU A 271 14.97 -1.02 11.44
C LEU A 271 14.47 -2.38 11.97
N THR A 272 13.64 -2.38 13.01
CA THR A 272 13.12 -3.65 13.55
C THR A 272 12.01 -4.20 12.67
N GLU A 273 11.23 -3.36 11.97
CA GLU A 273 10.21 -3.80 11.01
C GLU A 273 10.83 -4.45 9.77
N ALA A 274 11.89 -3.88 9.21
CA ALA A 274 12.62 -4.50 8.10
C ALA A 274 13.07 -5.92 8.44
N ARG A 275 13.60 -6.12 9.65
CA ARG A 275 13.98 -7.47 10.15
C ARG A 275 12.76 -8.37 10.37
N ARG A 276 11.60 -7.80 10.79
CA ARG A 276 10.36 -8.57 10.95
C ARG A 276 9.82 -9.03 9.61
N VAL A 277 9.86 -8.19 8.57
CA VAL A 277 9.43 -8.55 7.21
C VAL A 277 10.22 -9.75 6.69
N SER A 278 11.56 -9.71 6.75
CA SER A 278 12.39 -10.85 6.31
C SER A 278 12.07 -12.14 7.07
N ARG A 279 11.92 -12.06 8.40
CA ARG A 279 11.56 -13.23 9.22
C ARG A 279 10.13 -13.72 8.97
N ALA A 280 9.20 -12.80 8.61
CA ALA A 280 7.83 -13.15 8.28
C ALA A 280 7.79 -13.92 6.95
N GLU A 281 8.54 -13.49 5.94
CA GLU A 281 8.72 -14.22 4.71
C GLU A 281 9.27 -15.65 4.98
N GLU A 282 10.35 -15.77 5.75
CA GLU A 282 10.92 -17.07 6.11
C GLU A 282 9.89 -17.98 6.82
N ALA A 283 9.13 -17.40 7.76
CA ALA A 283 8.09 -18.13 8.50
C ALA A 283 6.95 -18.60 7.57
N MET A 284 6.54 -17.76 6.61
CA MET A 284 5.50 -18.08 5.63
C MET A 284 5.97 -19.20 4.70
N ARG A 285 7.15 -19.07 4.09
CA ARG A 285 7.75 -20.13 3.24
C ARG A 285 7.92 -21.46 3.97
N ALA A 286 8.19 -21.43 5.27
CA ALA A 286 8.36 -22.61 6.11
C ALA A 286 7.06 -23.15 6.72
N GLY A 287 5.88 -22.55 6.43
CA GLY A 287 4.60 -22.97 7.00
C GLY A 287 4.48 -22.77 8.53
N LYS A 288 5.27 -21.88 9.12
CA LYS A 288 5.34 -21.67 10.58
C LYS A 288 4.32 -20.61 11.06
N LEU A 289 3.03 -20.96 11.04
CA LEU A 289 1.93 -20.06 11.38
C LEU A 289 2.13 -19.32 12.74
N ALA A 290 2.50 -20.06 13.78
CA ALA A 290 2.68 -19.47 15.12
C ALA A 290 3.83 -18.44 15.16
N GLN A 291 4.90 -18.67 14.37
CA GLN A 291 6.01 -17.72 14.24
C GLN A 291 5.57 -16.47 13.47
N PHE A 292 4.91 -16.67 12.34
CA PHE A 292 4.37 -15.57 11.53
C PHE A 292 3.39 -14.71 12.35
N GLY A 293 2.45 -15.33 13.05
CA GLY A 293 1.49 -14.62 13.91
C GLY A 293 2.16 -13.79 15.01
N LYS A 294 3.20 -14.33 15.67
CA LYS A 294 3.99 -13.56 16.65
C LYS A 294 4.67 -12.33 16.02
N LEU A 295 5.20 -12.45 14.81
CA LEU A 295 5.83 -11.34 14.10
C LEU A 295 4.79 -10.29 13.70
N LEU A 296 3.60 -10.71 13.25
CA LEU A 296 2.48 -9.84 12.93
C LEU A 296 2.05 -9.00 14.16
N THR A 297 1.86 -9.64 15.30
CA THR A 297 1.52 -8.96 16.55
C THR A 297 2.66 -8.06 17.08
N ALA A 298 3.91 -8.45 16.87
CA ALA A 298 5.06 -7.60 17.22
C ALA A 298 5.15 -6.36 16.32
N SER A 299 4.78 -6.48 15.04
CA SER A 299 4.63 -5.35 14.12
C SER A 299 3.54 -4.39 14.63
N HIS A 300 2.35 -4.89 15.02
CA HIS A 300 1.30 -4.06 15.59
C HIS A 300 1.77 -3.26 16.83
N ARG A 301 2.44 -3.92 17.75
CA ARG A 301 2.98 -3.24 18.95
C ARG A 301 3.97 -2.13 18.59
N SER A 302 4.83 -2.37 17.60
CA SER A 302 5.78 -1.36 17.12
C SER A 302 5.09 -0.20 16.42
N LEU A 303 4.02 -0.47 15.63
CA LEU A 303 3.18 0.56 15.02
C LEU A 303 2.45 1.41 16.05
N ARG A 304 1.99 0.79 17.14
CA ARG A 304 1.34 1.47 18.27
C ARG A 304 2.33 2.29 19.08
N ASP A 305 3.40 1.66 19.58
CA ASP A 305 4.26 2.22 20.64
C ASP A 305 5.41 3.09 20.07
N ASP A 306 5.95 2.69 18.90
CA ASP A 306 7.09 3.35 18.29
C ASP A 306 6.68 4.31 17.17
N TYR A 307 5.75 3.88 16.32
CA TYR A 307 5.33 4.68 15.16
C TYR A 307 4.11 5.55 15.44
N GLU A 308 3.31 5.20 16.43
CA GLU A 308 2.13 5.96 16.92
C GLU A 308 1.11 6.20 15.79
N VAL A 309 0.75 5.13 15.10
CA VAL A 309 -0.28 5.13 14.05
C VAL A 309 -1.46 4.20 14.36
N SER A 310 -1.49 3.59 15.55
CA SER A 310 -2.63 2.83 16.03
C SER A 310 -3.67 3.73 16.72
N THR A 311 -4.86 3.18 16.96
CA THR A 311 -5.92 3.77 17.78
C THR A 311 -6.35 2.77 18.85
N HIS A 312 -7.02 3.25 19.89
CA HIS A 312 -7.56 2.38 20.93
C HIS A 312 -8.49 1.30 20.38
N GLN A 313 -9.31 1.64 19.37
CA GLN A 313 -10.20 0.69 18.72
C GLN A 313 -9.41 -0.42 18.01
N LEU A 314 -8.37 -0.06 17.25
CA LEU A 314 -7.51 -1.04 16.57
C LEU A 314 -6.79 -1.95 17.58
N ASP A 315 -6.28 -1.38 18.67
CA ASP A 315 -5.61 -2.15 19.74
C ASP A 315 -6.56 -3.16 20.37
N THR A 316 -7.78 -2.72 20.74
CA THR A 316 -8.80 -3.59 21.32
C THR A 316 -9.20 -4.72 20.36
N MET A 317 -9.34 -4.41 19.06
CA MET A 317 -9.68 -5.41 18.04
C MET A 317 -8.57 -6.46 17.86
N VAL A 318 -7.31 -6.03 17.90
CA VAL A 318 -6.16 -6.97 17.86
C VAL A 318 -6.17 -7.90 19.07
N GLU A 319 -6.40 -7.37 20.29
CA GLU A 319 -6.52 -8.18 21.50
C GLU A 319 -7.70 -9.15 21.38
N THR A 320 -8.88 -8.68 20.95
CA THR A 320 -10.07 -9.52 20.74
C THR A 320 -9.81 -10.65 19.74
N ALA A 321 -9.12 -10.36 18.63
CA ALA A 321 -8.77 -11.39 17.64
C ALA A 321 -7.86 -12.47 18.24
N LEU A 322 -6.86 -12.07 19.03
CA LEU A 322 -5.94 -12.99 19.70
C LEU A 322 -6.66 -13.86 20.74
N ASP A 323 -7.51 -13.28 21.57
CA ASP A 323 -8.33 -13.99 22.57
C ASP A 323 -9.32 -14.95 21.93
N SER A 324 -9.77 -14.64 20.71
CA SER A 324 -10.62 -15.47 19.88
C SER A 324 -9.88 -16.59 19.15
N GLY A 325 -8.55 -16.67 19.30
CA GLY A 325 -7.75 -17.77 18.76
C GLY A 325 -7.00 -17.46 17.48
N ALA A 326 -6.88 -16.20 17.08
CA ALA A 326 -5.95 -15.82 16.04
C ALA A 326 -4.50 -16.11 16.47
N SER A 327 -3.68 -16.58 15.55
CA SER A 327 -2.24 -16.81 15.78
C SER A 327 -1.45 -15.50 15.84
N GLY A 328 -2.00 -14.43 15.27
CA GLY A 328 -1.47 -13.07 15.30
C GLY A 328 -2.44 -12.10 14.64
N ALA A 329 -2.35 -10.82 14.98
CA ALA A 329 -3.13 -9.76 14.39
C ALA A 329 -2.37 -8.42 14.42
N ARG A 330 -2.69 -7.53 13.46
CA ARG A 330 -2.16 -6.16 13.38
C ARG A 330 -3.11 -5.23 12.64
N LEU A 331 -2.94 -3.93 12.85
CA LEU A 331 -3.54 -2.95 11.94
C LEU A 331 -3.00 -3.11 10.50
N THR A 332 -3.80 -2.76 9.51
CA THR A 332 -3.41 -2.74 8.09
C THR A 332 -3.71 -1.37 7.47
N GLY A 333 -2.98 -1.03 6.38
CA GLY A 333 -3.03 0.30 5.77
C GLY A 333 -2.31 1.36 6.60
N ALA A 334 -2.65 2.63 6.38
CA ALA A 334 -1.98 3.78 7.01
C ALA A 334 -2.16 3.89 8.53
N GLY A 335 -3.04 3.09 9.14
CA GLY A 335 -3.43 3.27 10.53
C GLY A 335 -4.33 4.49 10.76
N LEU A 336 -4.38 4.99 12.00
CA LEU A 336 -5.23 6.12 12.42
C LEU A 336 -6.73 5.87 12.23
N GLY A 337 -7.14 4.62 12.23
CA GLY A 337 -8.43 4.05 11.90
C GLY A 337 -8.29 2.91 10.89
N GLY A 338 -9.37 2.57 10.19
CA GLY A 338 -9.38 1.50 9.19
C GLY A 338 -9.55 0.12 9.79
N SER A 339 -8.74 -0.84 9.39
CA SER A 339 -8.94 -2.25 9.69
C SER A 339 -7.75 -2.91 10.38
N ILE A 340 -8.02 -4.06 10.95
CA ILE A 340 -7.00 -5.05 11.32
C ILE A 340 -6.99 -6.20 10.32
N VAL A 341 -5.85 -6.87 10.23
CA VAL A 341 -5.71 -8.21 9.65
C VAL A 341 -5.35 -9.18 10.76
N ALA A 342 -6.12 -10.24 10.90
CA ALA A 342 -5.83 -11.35 11.80
C ALA A 342 -5.53 -12.61 10.99
N ILE A 343 -4.60 -13.43 11.46
CA ILE A 343 -4.26 -14.70 10.84
C ILE A 343 -4.56 -15.85 11.81
N CYS A 344 -5.17 -16.89 11.30
CA CYS A 344 -5.48 -18.09 12.07
C CYS A 344 -5.42 -19.36 11.20
N PRO A 345 -5.31 -20.54 11.81
CA PRO A 345 -5.51 -21.77 11.07
C PRO A 345 -7.00 -21.91 10.67
N VAL A 346 -7.26 -22.53 9.53
CA VAL A 346 -8.61 -22.70 8.95
C VAL A 346 -9.64 -23.20 9.98
N ASN A 347 -9.27 -24.11 10.86
CA ASN A 347 -10.16 -24.67 11.90
C ASN A 347 -10.48 -23.69 13.06
N ARG A 348 -9.95 -22.47 13.05
CA ARG A 348 -10.24 -21.42 14.05
C ARG A 348 -11.00 -20.23 13.49
N ILE A 349 -11.26 -20.20 12.18
CA ILE A 349 -11.91 -19.07 11.49
C ILE A 349 -13.21 -18.67 12.18
N GLU A 350 -14.12 -19.60 12.39
CA GLU A 350 -15.45 -19.34 12.96
C GLU A 350 -15.35 -18.66 14.34
N LYS A 351 -14.38 -19.08 15.16
CA LYS A 351 -14.17 -18.49 16.46
C LYS A 351 -13.66 -17.06 16.38
N VAL A 352 -12.74 -16.78 15.45
CA VAL A 352 -12.19 -15.43 15.22
C VAL A 352 -13.28 -14.50 14.65
N LEU A 353 -14.06 -14.97 13.67
CA LEU A 353 -15.21 -14.23 13.13
C LEU A 353 -16.24 -13.91 14.21
N ALA A 354 -16.59 -14.88 15.06
CA ALA A 354 -17.54 -14.68 16.15
C ALA A 354 -17.03 -13.64 17.17
N GLY A 355 -15.74 -13.67 17.52
CA GLY A 355 -15.16 -12.70 18.45
C GLY A 355 -15.15 -11.27 17.91
N LEU A 356 -15.08 -11.09 16.60
CA LEU A 356 -15.09 -9.80 15.91
C LEU A 356 -16.45 -9.43 15.30
N SER A 357 -17.53 -10.12 15.66
CA SER A 357 -18.84 -10.03 14.98
C SER A 357 -19.45 -8.63 14.98
N ASP A 358 -19.14 -7.78 15.96
CA ASP A 358 -19.55 -6.37 16.01
C ASP A 358 -18.77 -5.46 15.03
N ARG A 359 -17.77 -5.99 14.32
CA ARG A 359 -16.86 -5.30 13.42
C ARG A 359 -16.98 -5.77 11.97
N THR A 360 -18.08 -6.41 11.61
CA THR A 360 -18.35 -6.92 10.25
C THR A 360 -17.14 -7.65 9.64
N PRO A 361 -16.59 -8.68 10.31
CA PRO A 361 -15.39 -9.36 9.84
C PRO A 361 -15.67 -10.17 8.58
N PHE A 362 -14.68 -10.28 7.71
CA PHE A 362 -14.75 -11.12 6.52
C PHE A 362 -13.41 -11.80 6.24
N ILE A 363 -13.48 -12.92 5.56
CA ILE A 363 -12.30 -13.68 5.13
C ILE A 363 -11.82 -13.10 3.81
N VAL A 364 -10.49 -13.06 3.65
CA VAL A 364 -9.84 -12.72 2.39
C VAL A 364 -8.82 -13.79 2.00
N ARG A 365 -8.59 -13.91 0.71
CA ARG A 365 -7.61 -14.83 0.11
C ARG A 365 -6.65 -14.07 -0.77
N PRO A 366 -5.40 -14.56 -0.91
CA PRO A 366 -4.48 -14.03 -1.91
C PRO A 366 -5.09 -14.15 -3.30
N SER A 367 -4.98 -13.08 -4.08
CA SER A 367 -5.53 -13.01 -5.43
C SER A 367 -4.49 -12.51 -6.43
N GLU A 368 -4.77 -12.72 -7.69
CA GLU A 368 -4.04 -12.10 -8.78
C GLU A 368 -4.18 -10.57 -8.74
N GLY A 369 -3.18 -9.89 -9.27
CA GLY A 369 -3.25 -8.45 -9.47
C GLY A 369 -4.29 -8.04 -10.51
N ALA A 370 -4.37 -6.75 -10.79
CA ALA A 370 -5.33 -6.17 -11.72
C ALA A 370 -5.28 -6.86 -13.10
N THR A 371 -6.44 -7.11 -13.68
CA THR A 371 -6.59 -7.73 -15.02
C THR A 371 -7.41 -6.83 -15.92
N VAL A 372 -7.20 -6.96 -17.22
CA VAL A 372 -7.98 -6.28 -18.25
C VAL A 372 -8.59 -7.32 -19.17
N SER A 373 -9.89 -7.19 -19.46
CA SER A 373 -10.61 -8.02 -20.41
C SER A 373 -11.27 -7.13 -21.46
N LEU A 374 -11.11 -7.46 -22.73
CA LEU A 374 -11.82 -6.81 -23.84
C LEU A 374 -13.15 -7.54 -24.07
N LEU A 375 -14.23 -6.77 -24.17
CA LEU A 375 -15.60 -7.28 -24.40
C LEU A 375 -16.01 -7.11 -25.86
#